data_472d824f1c6dbec05d5ae25cd81d992d
#
_entry.id   472d824f1c6dbec05d5ae25cd81d992d
#
_cell.length_a   1.000
_cell.length_b   1.000
_cell.length_c   1.000
_cell.angle_alpha   90.00
_cell.angle_beta   90.00
_cell.angle_gamma   90.00
#
_symmetry.space_group_name_H-M   'P 1'
#
loop_
_entity.id
_entity.type
_entity.pdbx_description
1 polymer ?
#
loop_
_entity_poly.entity_id
_entity_poly.type
_entity_poly.pdbx_seq_one_letter_code
_entity_poly.pdbx_strand_id
1 'polypeptide(L)'
;WNADKKIYLQDIEKRGGKIVPTIWSNNGIDSRQIQAWFEQLQTDEIVVKPTVGANAQHAFRLKCGDEAAERLGVFKTRPYMVQPFMRGIVEEGEFSLFYFNGEYSHTILKTPKTGDFRVQEEHGGIIQATKPTADLLATGDRIMQYISPTPLYARIDFVRTGEGEFAVVELELIEPSMYLREAAHAPQMFAGAIDSWLQREI
;
A
#
# COMPACT_ATOMS: atom_id res chain seq x y z
N TRP A 1 -13.22 -8.63 -1.72
CA TRP A 1 -11.87 -8.96 -1.29
C TRP A 1 -10.96 -7.74 -1.31
N ASN A 2 -10.79 -7.03 -2.42
CA ASN A 2 -9.83 -5.92 -2.55
C ASN A 2 -10.31 -4.57 -1.97
N ALA A 3 -11.57 -4.40 -1.62
CA ALA A 3 -12.09 -3.16 -1.04
C ALA A 3 -11.62 -2.92 0.42
N ASP A 4 -11.30 -3.96 1.17
CA ASP A 4 -10.87 -3.89 2.56
C ASP A 4 -9.42 -4.38 2.71
N LYS A 5 -8.53 -3.47 3.12
CA LYS A 5 -7.10 -3.73 3.34
C LYS A 5 -6.86 -4.90 4.31
N LYS A 6 -7.73 -5.05 5.31
CA LYS A 6 -7.64 -6.16 6.26
C LYS A 6 -7.75 -7.52 5.57
N ILE A 7 -8.69 -7.65 4.65
CA ILE A 7 -8.98 -8.94 4.01
C ILE A 7 -7.81 -9.36 3.13
N TYR A 8 -7.40 -8.51 2.17
CA TYR A 8 -6.38 -8.92 1.22
C TYR A 8 -4.96 -8.94 1.81
N LEU A 9 -4.62 -8.03 2.75
CA LEU A 9 -3.29 -8.07 3.39
C LEU A 9 -3.13 -9.31 4.27
N GLN A 10 -4.15 -9.70 5.04
CA GLN A 10 -4.11 -10.93 5.80
C GLN A 10 -4.05 -12.18 4.91
N ASP A 11 -4.68 -12.17 3.74
CA ASP A 11 -4.60 -13.27 2.79
C ASP A 11 -3.19 -13.37 2.17
N ILE A 12 -2.59 -12.24 1.80
CA ILE A 12 -1.20 -12.15 1.35
C ILE A 12 -0.25 -12.73 2.40
N GLU A 13 -0.38 -12.28 3.65
CA GLU A 13 0.47 -12.73 4.77
C GLU A 13 0.34 -14.24 5.01
N LYS A 14 -0.89 -14.79 5.03
CA LYS A 14 -1.15 -16.24 5.17
C LYS A 14 -0.51 -17.09 4.07
N ARG A 15 -0.34 -16.52 2.87
CA ARG A 15 0.31 -17.18 1.73
C ARG A 15 1.83 -16.99 1.71
N GLY A 16 2.39 -16.34 2.75
CA GLY A 16 3.84 -16.11 2.91
C GLY A 16 4.36 -14.84 2.23
N GLY A 17 3.47 -13.94 1.80
CA GLY A 17 3.85 -12.59 1.39
C GLY A 17 4.17 -11.72 2.60
N LYS A 18 5.23 -10.91 2.51
CA LYS A 18 5.58 -9.98 3.58
C LYS A 18 4.71 -8.73 3.48
N ILE A 19 3.99 -8.41 4.55
CA ILE A 19 3.24 -7.15 4.71
C ILE A 19 3.90 -6.30 5.79
N VAL A 20 3.58 -5.01 5.84
CA VAL A 20 3.94 -4.17 6.99
C VAL A 20 3.25 -4.72 8.24
N PRO A 21 3.95 -4.94 9.37
CA PRO A 21 3.34 -5.43 10.60
C PRO A 21 2.10 -4.61 10.97
N THR A 22 0.98 -5.28 11.24
CA THR A 22 -0.31 -4.58 11.35
C THR A 22 -1.13 -5.08 12.52
N ILE A 23 -1.59 -4.15 13.35
CA ILE A 23 -2.66 -4.37 14.34
C ILE A 23 -3.99 -4.01 13.68
N TRP A 24 -4.94 -4.94 13.73
CA TRP A 24 -6.27 -4.77 13.18
C TRP A 24 -7.29 -4.48 14.28
N SER A 25 -8.10 -3.44 14.11
CA SER A 25 -9.16 -3.10 15.05
C SER A 25 -10.47 -2.76 14.35
N ASN A 26 -11.58 -3.06 15.01
CA ASN A 26 -12.90 -2.84 14.41
C ASN A 26 -13.51 -1.50 14.82
N ASN A 27 -13.33 -1.11 16.08
CA ASN A 27 -13.84 0.15 16.61
C ASN A 27 -13.25 0.44 18.00
N GLY A 28 -13.47 1.67 18.44
CA GLY A 28 -13.08 2.13 19.78
C GLY A 28 -11.58 2.44 19.88
N ILE A 29 -11.28 3.62 20.34
CA ILE A 29 -9.91 4.04 20.63
C ILE A 29 -9.92 4.76 21.98
N ASP A 30 -9.07 4.31 22.90
CA ASP A 30 -8.76 5.03 24.12
C ASP A 30 -7.25 5.28 24.26
N SER A 31 -6.86 6.14 25.18
CA SER A 31 -5.46 6.52 25.37
C SER A 31 -4.57 5.35 25.82
N ARG A 32 -5.07 4.37 26.55
CA ARG A 32 -4.32 3.18 26.98
C ARG A 32 -4.04 2.28 25.77
N GLN A 33 -5.02 2.15 24.89
CA GLN A 33 -4.88 1.37 23.66
C GLN A 33 -3.82 1.98 22.73
N ILE A 34 -3.79 3.32 22.61
CA ILE A 34 -2.76 4.01 21.82
C ILE A 34 -1.36 3.67 22.37
N GLN A 35 -1.14 3.73 23.68
CA GLN A 35 0.14 3.39 24.28
C GLN A 35 0.52 1.93 24.02
N ALA A 36 -0.42 1.00 24.16
CA ALA A 36 -0.19 -0.42 23.92
C ALA A 36 0.24 -0.73 22.47
N TRP A 37 -0.19 0.05 21.47
CA TRP A 37 0.25 -0.15 20.07
C TRP A 37 1.73 0.10 19.87
N PHE A 38 2.30 1.13 20.50
CA PHE A 38 3.74 1.41 20.43
C PHE A 38 4.56 0.26 21.02
N GLU A 39 4.11 -0.29 22.16
CA GLU A 39 4.74 -1.43 22.80
C GLU A 39 4.63 -2.71 21.94
N GLN A 40 3.44 -3.01 21.42
CA GLN A 40 3.20 -4.19 20.60
C GLN A 40 3.99 -4.16 19.29
N LEU A 41 4.08 -3.00 18.64
CA LEU A 41 4.80 -2.81 17.38
C LEU A 41 6.29 -2.51 17.58
N GLN A 42 6.75 -2.35 18.82
CA GLN A 42 8.13 -2.05 19.18
C GLN A 42 8.70 -0.84 18.41
N THR A 43 7.93 0.24 18.36
CA THR A 43 8.27 1.45 17.61
C THR A 43 7.90 2.72 18.37
N ASP A 44 8.56 3.83 18.07
CA ASP A 44 8.27 5.16 18.59
C ASP A 44 7.32 5.97 17.71
N GLU A 45 7.04 5.48 16.50
CA GLU A 45 6.13 6.13 15.55
C GLU A 45 5.21 5.11 14.88
N ILE A 46 3.92 5.43 14.81
CA ILE A 46 2.89 4.61 14.18
C ILE A 46 2.07 5.41 13.17
N VAL A 47 1.43 4.69 12.25
CA VAL A 47 0.38 5.23 11.37
C VAL A 47 -0.92 4.50 11.66
N VAL A 48 -1.98 5.27 11.93
CA VAL A 48 -3.34 4.79 12.09
C VAL A 48 -4.15 5.19 10.87
N LYS A 49 -4.76 4.23 10.18
CA LYS A 49 -5.52 4.49 8.95
C LYS A 49 -6.74 3.55 8.84
N PRO A 50 -7.82 3.95 8.11
CA PRO A 50 -8.97 3.07 7.93
C PRO A 50 -8.59 1.84 7.10
N THR A 51 -9.27 0.71 7.34
CA THR A 51 -9.10 -0.49 6.49
C THR A 51 -9.73 -0.31 5.12
N VAL A 52 -10.76 0.52 5.01
CA VAL A 52 -11.41 0.92 3.75
C VAL A 52 -11.24 2.42 3.56
N GLY A 53 -10.57 2.84 2.50
CA GLY A 53 -10.30 4.24 2.18
C GLY A 53 -9.23 4.38 1.09
N ALA A 54 -9.14 5.59 0.52
CA ALA A 54 -8.22 5.97 -0.55
C ALA A 54 -7.50 7.29 -0.22
N ASN A 55 -6.48 7.66 -1.00
CA ASN A 55 -5.77 8.95 -0.97
C ASN A 55 -5.25 9.35 0.40
N ALA A 56 -4.81 8.40 1.23
CA ALA A 56 -4.38 8.62 2.62
C ALA A 56 -5.39 9.41 3.47
N GLN A 57 -6.66 9.43 3.10
CA GLN A 57 -7.71 10.08 3.88
C GLN A 57 -7.81 9.43 5.26
N HIS A 58 -7.76 10.24 6.32
CA HIS A 58 -7.73 9.77 7.71
C HIS A 58 -6.53 8.87 8.05
N ALA A 59 -5.40 9.05 7.36
CA ALA A 59 -4.13 8.48 7.81
C ALA A 59 -3.46 9.46 8.79
N PHE A 60 -3.19 8.99 10.00
CA PHE A 60 -2.59 9.79 11.08
C PHE A 60 -1.27 9.18 11.49
N ARG A 61 -0.18 9.95 11.38
CA ARG A 61 1.11 9.61 11.96
C ARG A 61 1.16 10.13 13.39
N LEU A 62 1.56 9.28 14.32
CA LEU A 62 1.64 9.57 15.75
C LEU A 62 3.01 9.18 16.28
N LYS A 63 3.51 9.97 17.22
CA LYS A 63 4.68 9.65 18.03
C LYS A 63 4.27 9.18 19.41
N CYS A 64 5.11 8.36 20.03
CA CYS A 64 4.92 7.98 21.42
C CYS A 64 4.83 9.23 22.30
N GLY A 65 3.78 9.34 23.12
CA GLY A 65 3.48 10.51 23.94
C GLY A 65 2.54 11.55 23.30
N ASP A 66 2.17 11.41 22.03
CA ASP A 66 1.21 12.33 21.40
C ASP A 66 -0.19 12.21 22.03
N GLU A 67 -0.83 13.34 22.31
CA GLU A 67 -2.24 13.41 22.68
C GLU A 67 -3.11 13.28 21.42
N ALA A 68 -3.43 12.05 21.03
CA ALA A 68 -4.05 11.76 19.74
C ALA A 68 -5.49 11.28 19.79
N ALA A 69 -6.05 11.01 20.97
CA ALA A 69 -7.37 10.39 21.12
C ALA A 69 -8.48 11.18 20.42
N GLU A 70 -8.44 12.52 20.47
CA GLU A 70 -9.42 13.37 19.81
C GLU A 70 -9.27 13.32 18.28
N ARG A 71 -8.04 13.37 17.77
CA ARG A 71 -7.72 13.30 16.33
C ARG A 71 -8.18 11.98 15.72
N LEU A 72 -8.17 10.91 16.50
CA LEU A 72 -8.60 9.57 16.10
C LEU A 72 -10.10 9.32 16.29
N GLY A 73 -10.88 10.35 16.62
CA GLY A 73 -12.33 10.27 16.84
C GLY A 73 -13.11 9.65 15.67
N VAL A 74 -12.62 9.77 14.43
CA VAL A 74 -13.19 9.14 13.24
C VAL A 74 -13.26 7.62 13.33
N PHE A 75 -12.39 6.99 14.13
CA PHE A 75 -12.32 5.52 14.30
C PHE A 75 -13.21 5.00 15.45
N LYS A 76 -14.03 5.83 16.08
CA LYS A 76 -14.97 5.36 17.09
C LYS A 76 -15.97 4.33 16.54
N THR A 77 -16.30 4.44 15.25
CA THR A 77 -17.28 3.59 14.57
C THR A 77 -16.80 2.98 13.26
N ARG A 78 -15.51 3.12 12.95
CA ARG A 78 -14.93 2.60 11.69
C ARG A 78 -13.80 1.61 11.98
N PRO A 79 -13.73 0.50 11.24
CA PRO A 79 -12.56 -0.37 11.27
C PRO A 79 -11.30 0.38 10.85
N TYR A 80 -10.20 0.10 11.54
CA TYR A 80 -8.90 0.71 11.27
C TYR A 80 -7.76 -0.27 11.47
N MET A 81 -6.61 0.13 10.98
CA MET A 81 -5.35 -0.60 11.13
C MET A 81 -4.28 0.32 11.70
N VAL A 82 -3.37 -0.25 12.45
CA VAL A 82 -2.21 0.44 13.02
C VAL A 82 -0.95 -0.26 12.55
N GLN A 83 -0.02 0.51 12.01
CA GLN A 83 1.26 0.02 11.48
C GLN A 83 2.41 0.83 12.08
N PRO A 84 3.62 0.29 12.22
CA PRO A 84 4.79 1.10 12.49
C PRO A 84 4.97 2.11 11.34
N PHE A 85 5.46 3.29 11.66
CA PHE A 85 5.83 4.24 10.62
C PHE A 85 7.07 3.72 9.88
N MET A 86 6.90 3.40 8.60
CA MET A 86 7.96 2.88 7.76
C MET A 86 8.87 4.04 7.31
N ARG A 87 10.02 4.19 7.94
CA ARG A 87 11.00 5.27 7.63
C ARG A 87 11.46 5.21 6.17
N GLY A 88 11.52 4.01 5.58
CA GLY A 88 11.82 3.83 4.16
C GLY A 88 10.96 4.68 3.23
N ILE A 89 9.72 5.02 3.60
CA ILE A 89 8.85 5.90 2.80
C ILE A 89 9.45 7.31 2.63
N VAL A 90 10.07 7.86 3.68
CA VAL A 90 10.67 9.20 3.61
C VAL A 90 12.15 9.17 3.21
N GLU A 91 12.85 8.08 3.40
CA GLU A 91 14.27 7.91 3.09
C GLU A 91 14.51 7.46 1.64
N GLU A 92 13.68 6.57 1.12
CA GLU A 92 13.80 6.00 -0.22
C GLU A 92 12.56 6.31 -1.08
N GLY A 93 11.37 6.09 -0.52
CA GLY A 93 10.08 6.24 -1.19
C GLY A 93 9.24 4.96 -1.12
N GLU A 94 8.08 5.00 -1.76
CA GLU A 94 7.16 3.89 -1.95
C GLU A 94 7.20 3.45 -3.42
N PHE A 95 7.49 2.19 -3.67
CA PHE A 95 7.53 1.61 -5.01
C PHE A 95 6.15 1.09 -5.39
N SER A 96 5.66 1.48 -6.57
CA SER A 96 4.43 0.91 -7.14
C SER A 96 4.76 0.11 -8.39
N LEU A 97 4.42 -1.18 -8.37
CA LEU A 97 4.53 -2.07 -9.52
C LEU A 97 3.17 -2.22 -10.19
N PHE A 98 3.16 -2.12 -11.51
CA PHE A 98 1.95 -2.22 -12.32
C PHE A 98 1.97 -3.48 -13.16
N TYR A 99 0.83 -4.18 -13.14
CA TYR A 99 0.60 -5.40 -13.89
C TYR A 99 -0.67 -5.25 -14.73
N PHE A 100 -0.59 -5.74 -15.97
CA PHE A 100 -1.75 -5.82 -16.87
C PHE A 100 -1.94 -7.26 -17.30
N ASN A 101 -3.13 -7.79 -17.05
CA ASN A 101 -3.46 -9.20 -17.32
C ASN A 101 -2.44 -10.19 -16.70
N GLY A 102 -1.90 -9.86 -15.53
CA GLY A 102 -0.90 -10.65 -14.82
C GLY A 102 0.55 -10.42 -15.26
N GLU A 103 0.79 -9.67 -16.33
CA GLU A 103 2.14 -9.37 -16.82
C GLU A 103 2.66 -8.04 -16.27
N TYR A 104 3.91 -8.02 -15.79
CA TYR A 104 4.56 -6.81 -15.33
C TYR A 104 4.69 -5.77 -16.44
N SER A 105 4.32 -4.54 -16.14
CA SER A 105 4.41 -3.40 -17.08
C SER A 105 5.54 -2.45 -16.70
N HIS A 106 5.40 -1.73 -15.59
CA HIS A 106 6.33 -0.68 -15.20
C HIS A 106 6.33 -0.48 -13.69
N THR A 107 7.26 0.33 -13.22
CA THR A 107 7.40 0.71 -11.81
C THR A 107 7.59 2.21 -11.69
N ILE A 108 6.96 2.79 -10.69
CA ILE A 108 7.24 4.16 -10.24
C ILE A 108 7.75 4.16 -8.81
N LEU A 109 8.50 5.19 -8.47
CA LEU A 109 8.87 5.56 -7.11
C LEU A 109 8.08 6.80 -6.73
N LYS A 110 7.37 6.73 -5.61
CA LYS A 110 6.61 7.83 -5.02
C LYS A 110 7.37 8.32 -3.79
N THR A 111 7.79 9.58 -3.76
CA THR A 111 8.44 10.18 -2.60
C THR A 111 7.58 11.32 -2.04
N PRO A 112 7.46 11.44 -0.70
CA PRO A 112 6.69 12.52 -0.12
C PRO A 112 7.41 13.87 -0.29
N LYS A 113 6.65 14.96 -0.28
CA LYS A 113 7.25 16.28 -0.15
C LYS A 113 7.92 16.44 1.21
N THR A 114 8.89 17.33 1.31
CA THR A 114 9.57 17.64 2.57
C THR A 114 8.58 17.97 3.69
N GLY A 115 8.70 17.27 4.81
CA GLY A 115 7.85 17.46 5.99
C GLY A 115 6.52 16.71 5.96
N ASP A 116 6.22 15.92 4.90
CA ASP A 116 5.09 15.02 4.84
C ASP A 116 5.55 13.55 4.79
N PHE A 117 4.65 12.61 4.95
CA PHE A 117 4.87 11.18 4.77
C PHE A 117 3.93 10.57 3.71
N ARG A 118 2.95 11.33 3.25
CA ARG A 118 2.00 10.92 2.22
C ARG A 118 2.65 11.12 0.86
N VAL A 119 2.61 10.07 0.06
CA VAL A 119 3.29 10.01 -1.24
C VAL A 119 2.39 10.32 -2.43
N GLN A 120 1.08 10.52 -2.19
CA GLN A 120 0.12 10.81 -3.24
C GLN A 120 0.34 12.21 -3.83
N GLU A 121 0.11 12.36 -5.15
CA GLU A 121 0.29 13.64 -5.87
C GLU A 121 -0.58 14.76 -5.27
N GLU A 122 -1.78 14.45 -4.81
CA GLU A 122 -2.72 15.38 -4.17
C GLU A 122 -2.15 15.99 -2.88
N HIS A 123 -1.18 15.31 -2.26
CA HIS A 123 -0.46 15.81 -1.09
C HIS A 123 0.91 16.40 -1.44
N GLY A 124 1.23 16.52 -2.74
CA GLY A 124 2.49 17.05 -3.23
C GLY A 124 3.60 16.01 -3.30
N GLY A 125 3.25 14.73 -3.33
CA GLY A 125 4.17 13.63 -3.61
C GLY A 125 4.79 13.76 -5.00
N ILE A 126 6.03 13.34 -5.14
CA ILE A 126 6.79 13.34 -6.40
C ILE A 126 6.76 11.93 -6.96
N ILE A 127 6.34 11.81 -8.22
CA ILE A 127 6.25 10.55 -8.93
C ILE A 127 7.38 10.48 -9.96
N GLN A 128 8.12 9.39 -9.98
CA GLN A 128 9.22 9.18 -10.93
C GLN A 128 9.19 7.75 -11.47
N ALA A 129 9.35 7.61 -12.78
CA ALA A 129 9.59 6.31 -13.38
C ALA A 129 10.90 5.72 -12.84
N THR A 130 10.89 4.44 -12.50
CA THR A 130 12.08 3.74 -12.02
C THR A 130 12.11 2.29 -12.54
N LYS A 131 13.28 1.65 -12.46
CA LYS A 131 13.40 0.22 -12.72
C LYS A 131 13.37 -0.52 -11.39
N PRO A 132 12.55 -1.58 -11.25
CA PRO A 132 12.59 -2.39 -10.05
C PRO A 132 13.93 -3.14 -9.95
N THR A 133 14.38 -3.36 -8.73
CA THR A 133 15.43 -4.35 -8.47
C THR A 133 14.90 -5.77 -8.74
N ALA A 134 15.77 -6.74 -8.96
CA ALA A 134 15.36 -8.11 -9.26
C ALA A 134 14.52 -8.73 -8.12
N ASP A 135 14.86 -8.43 -6.86
CA ASP A 135 14.16 -8.86 -5.67
C ASP A 135 12.79 -8.20 -5.50
N LEU A 136 12.67 -6.91 -5.84
CA LEU A 136 11.37 -6.20 -5.84
C LEU A 136 10.44 -6.79 -6.90
N LEU A 137 10.94 -7.00 -8.12
CA LEU A 137 10.15 -7.60 -9.20
C LEU A 137 9.72 -9.03 -8.84
N ALA A 138 10.63 -9.87 -8.36
CA ALA A 138 10.32 -11.24 -7.94
C ALA A 138 9.30 -11.27 -6.79
N THR A 139 9.34 -10.28 -5.88
CA THR A 139 8.35 -10.14 -4.82
C THR A 139 6.98 -9.77 -5.40
N GLY A 140 6.91 -8.81 -6.32
CA GLY A 140 5.67 -8.43 -7.00
C GLY A 140 5.05 -9.59 -7.76
N ASP A 141 5.85 -10.32 -8.55
CA ASP A 141 5.41 -11.49 -9.33
C ASP A 141 4.83 -12.58 -8.41
N ARG A 142 5.45 -12.80 -7.25
CA ARG A 142 4.93 -13.74 -6.24
C ARG A 142 3.58 -13.29 -5.67
N ILE A 143 3.42 -11.99 -5.36
CA ILE A 143 2.12 -11.47 -4.88
C ILE A 143 1.05 -11.62 -5.96
N MET A 144 1.37 -11.38 -7.24
CA MET A 144 0.43 -11.59 -8.35
C MET A 144 -0.07 -13.03 -8.43
N GLN A 145 0.75 -14.03 -8.12
CA GLN A 145 0.34 -15.45 -8.08
C GLN A 145 -0.68 -15.76 -6.98
N TYR A 146 -0.82 -14.88 -5.98
CA TYR A 146 -1.83 -15.03 -4.93
C TYR A 146 -3.22 -14.52 -5.35
N ILE A 147 -3.32 -13.83 -6.47
CA ILE A 147 -4.56 -13.21 -6.95
C ILE A 147 -5.21 -14.12 -7.98
N SER A 148 -6.43 -14.56 -7.70
CA SER A 148 -7.21 -15.42 -8.59
C SER A 148 -8.69 -15.00 -8.57
N PRO A 149 -9.35 -14.83 -9.73
CA PRO A 149 -8.77 -14.90 -11.08
C PRO A 149 -7.74 -13.80 -11.34
N THR A 150 -6.92 -13.99 -12.38
CA THR A 150 -5.95 -12.95 -12.81
C THR A 150 -6.69 -11.67 -13.15
N PRO A 151 -6.37 -10.53 -12.52
CA PRO A 151 -7.07 -9.27 -12.78
C PRO A 151 -6.64 -8.64 -14.10
N LEU A 152 -7.51 -7.80 -14.68
CA LEU A 152 -7.16 -7.01 -15.87
C LEU A 152 -5.96 -6.09 -15.58
N TYR A 153 -5.93 -5.50 -14.40
CA TYR A 153 -4.83 -4.67 -13.92
C TYR A 153 -4.64 -4.84 -12.41
N ALA A 154 -3.42 -4.58 -11.96
CA ALA A 154 -3.09 -4.48 -10.54
C ALA A 154 -2.01 -3.42 -10.32
N ARG A 155 -2.10 -2.70 -9.18
CA ARG A 155 -1.01 -1.92 -8.61
C ARG A 155 -0.66 -2.48 -7.25
N ILE A 156 0.62 -2.77 -7.05
CA ILE A 156 1.13 -3.25 -5.76
C ILE A 156 2.12 -2.23 -5.23
N ASP A 157 1.82 -1.67 -4.08
CA ASP A 157 2.66 -0.68 -3.42
C ASP A 157 3.54 -1.35 -2.36
N PHE A 158 4.84 -1.09 -2.42
CA PHE A 158 5.87 -1.68 -1.56
C PHE A 158 6.69 -0.62 -0.85
N VAL A 159 7.12 -0.95 0.34
CA VAL A 159 8.15 -0.21 1.08
C VAL A 159 9.30 -1.14 1.43
N ARG A 160 10.53 -0.62 1.43
CA ARG A 160 11.68 -1.37 1.94
C ARG A 160 11.67 -1.36 3.46
N THR A 161 11.83 -2.53 4.06
CA THR A 161 11.93 -2.67 5.52
C THR A 161 13.35 -2.38 6.00
N GLY A 162 13.54 -2.21 7.30
CA GLY A 162 14.87 -2.04 7.90
C GLY A 162 15.81 -3.24 7.70
N GLU A 163 15.26 -4.41 7.34
CA GLU A 163 16.01 -5.62 6.99
C GLU A 163 16.38 -5.68 5.51
N GLY A 164 16.00 -4.67 4.72
CA GLY A 164 16.28 -4.59 3.29
C GLY A 164 15.28 -5.32 2.38
N GLU A 165 14.29 -6.02 2.95
CA GLU A 165 13.26 -6.71 2.20
C GLU A 165 12.09 -5.77 1.82
N PHE A 166 11.26 -6.19 0.87
CA PHE A 166 10.07 -5.45 0.50
C PHE A 166 8.83 -5.98 1.19
N ALA A 167 8.06 -5.07 1.81
CA ALA A 167 6.76 -5.37 2.40
C ALA A 167 5.64 -4.68 1.61
N VAL A 168 4.53 -5.38 1.40
CA VAL A 168 3.33 -4.82 0.77
C VAL A 168 2.70 -3.79 1.71
N VAL A 169 2.49 -2.59 1.20
CA VAL A 169 1.76 -1.48 1.85
C VAL A 169 0.30 -1.51 1.43
N GLU A 170 0.07 -1.72 0.12
CA GLU A 170 -1.25 -1.72 -0.49
C GLU A 170 -1.27 -2.57 -1.78
N LEU A 171 -2.43 -3.15 -2.08
CA LEU A 171 -2.73 -3.80 -3.34
C LEU A 171 -4.05 -3.22 -3.87
N GLU A 172 -4.03 -2.66 -5.07
CA GLU A 172 -5.20 -2.06 -5.70
C GLU A 172 -5.57 -2.78 -7.00
N LEU A 173 -6.78 -3.33 -7.02
CA LEU A 173 -7.41 -3.96 -8.19
C LEU A 173 -8.66 -3.20 -8.65
N ILE A 174 -9.03 -2.12 -7.94
CA ILE A 174 -10.21 -1.31 -8.19
C ILE A 174 -9.75 0.13 -8.41
N GLU A 175 -9.91 0.64 -9.64
CA GLU A 175 -9.63 2.02 -10.08
C GLU A 175 -8.32 2.68 -9.57
N PRO A 176 -7.15 1.98 -9.55
CA PRO A 176 -5.90 2.63 -9.19
C PRO A 176 -5.51 3.69 -10.22
N SER A 177 -4.83 4.74 -9.78
CA SER A 177 -4.06 5.58 -10.70
C SER A 177 -2.95 4.72 -11.32
N MET A 178 -2.99 4.51 -12.63
CA MET A 178 -2.09 3.58 -13.34
C MET A 178 -0.81 4.23 -13.86
N TYR A 179 -0.66 5.53 -13.74
CA TYR A 179 0.53 6.28 -14.15
C TYR A 179 1.10 5.88 -15.52
N LEU A 180 0.22 5.63 -16.49
CA LEU A 180 0.61 5.20 -17.86
C LEU A 180 1.59 6.17 -18.53
N ARG A 181 1.58 7.44 -18.14
CA ARG A 181 2.48 8.48 -18.65
C ARG A 181 3.95 8.24 -18.28
N GLU A 182 4.21 7.46 -17.23
CA GLU A 182 5.57 7.21 -16.71
C GLU A 182 6.32 6.11 -17.48
N ALA A 183 5.65 5.40 -18.41
CA ALA A 183 6.28 4.39 -19.24
C ALA A 183 5.70 4.39 -20.65
N ALA A 184 6.53 4.66 -21.66
CA ALA A 184 6.08 4.86 -23.05
C ALA A 184 5.33 3.65 -23.65
N HIS A 185 5.64 2.42 -23.20
CA HIS A 185 4.99 1.19 -23.65
C HIS A 185 3.70 0.86 -22.86
N ALA A 186 3.47 1.45 -21.70
CA ALA A 186 2.37 1.08 -20.80
C ALA A 186 0.98 1.29 -21.42
N PRO A 187 0.68 2.40 -22.15
CA PRO A 187 -0.62 2.58 -22.77
C PRO A 187 -0.95 1.46 -23.78
N GLN A 188 0.01 1.06 -24.61
CA GLN A 188 -0.18 0.02 -25.60
C GLN A 188 -0.33 -1.36 -24.95
N MET A 189 0.47 -1.65 -23.92
CA MET A 189 0.37 -2.90 -23.17
C MET A 189 -1.00 -3.02 -22.48
N PHE A 190 -1.50 -1.92 -21.89
CA PHE A 190 -2.83 -1.91 -21.27
C PHE A 190 -3.96 -2.10 -22.29
N ALA A 191 -3.88 -1.45 -23.46
CA ALA A 191 -4.85 -1.65 -24.53
C ALA A 191 -4.89 -3.12 -24.99
N GLY A 192 -3.72 -3.76 -25.16
CA GLY A 192 -3.62 -5.18 -25.49
C GLY A 192 -4.19 -6.11 -24.40
N ALA A 193 -4.02 -5.73 -23.13
CA ALA A 193 -4.63 -6.47 -22.02
C ALA A 193 -6.16 -6.40 -22.05
N ILE A 194 -6.75 -5.22 -22.35
CA ILE A 194 -8.19 -5.04 -22.52
C ILE A 194 -8.71 -5.89 -23.68
N ASP A 195 -8.05 -5.83 -24.83
CA ASP A 195 -8.45 -6.61 -26.02
C ASP A 195 -8.45 -8.11 -25.70
N SER A 196 -7.40 -8.61 -25.06
CA SER A 196 -7.29 -10.02 -24.63
C SER A 196 -8.38 -10.39 -23.61
N TRP A 197 -8.80 -9.47 -22.76
CA TRP A 197 -9.88 -9.71 -21.78
C TRP A 197 -11.23 -9.84 -22.44
N LEU A 198 -11.55 -8.94 -23.38
CA LEU A 198 -12.80 -8.96 -24.12
C LEU A 198 -12.97 -10.25 -24.95
N GLN A 199 -11.86 -10.83 -25.42
CA GLN A 199 -11.89 -12.09 -26.17
C GLN A 199 -12.11 -13.33 -25.30
N ARG A 200 -11.93 -13.24 -23.97
CA ARG A 200 -12.15 -14.37 -23.03
C ARG A 200 -13.62 -14.55 -22.63
N GLU A 201 -14.43 -13.51 -22.76
CA GLU A 201 -15.83 -13.49 -22.33
C GLU A 201 -16.82 -13.86 -23.48
N ILE A 202 -16.29 -14.15 -24.66
CA ILE A 202 -17.07 -14.63 -25.80
C ILE A 202 -16.81 -16.13 -26.02
#